data_64aac9a989005b5708305aa062b196c2
#
_entry.id   64aac9a989005b5708305aa062b196c2
#
_cell.length_a   1.000
_cell.length_b   1.000
_cell.length_c   1.000
_cell.angle_alpha   90.00
_cell.angle_beta   90.00
_cell.angle_gamma   90.00
#
_symmetry.space_group_name_H-M   'P 1'
#
loop_
_entity.id
_entity.type
_entity.pdbx_description
1 polymer ?
#
loop_
_entity_poly.entity_id
_entity_poly.type
_entity_poly.pdbx_seq_one_letter_code
_entity_poly.pdbx_strand_id
1 'polypeptide(L)'
;MAELFGFSIQKAKKDQGLSGKTFTDPTPDDGAIEIAGGGFFSSVLDTDGRERNDLDLIRRYRDISMQSECDAAVEDIVNEGIISNLNDIPVNIDLTNLKYSDKIKNRIRVEFMEVLRLLNFNEKGHDIFRRWYVDGRIYYHKVIDNKDPQKGLTHLRFIDPTKIRKVRETTKDPSVDQNGVEMVSKVDEYFIYSDKGFASSGSQGNDQGIKIAADSIVYVPS
;
A
#
# COMPACT_ATOMS: atom_id res chain seq x y z
N MET A 1 11.44 -30.91 12.41
CA MET A 1 11.05 -29.79 13.26
C MET A 1 12.30 -29.31 13.94
N ALA A 2 12.66 -28.06 13.77
CA ALA A 2 13.79 -27.49 14.50
C ALA A 2 13.24 -26.72 15.70
N GLU A 3 13.68 -27.12 16.90
CA GLU A 3 13.37 -26.37 18.12
C GLU A 3 14.54 -25.45 18.44
N LEU A 4 14.29 -24.17 18.55
CA LEU A 4 15.27 -23.19 18.99
C LEU A 4 14.72 -22.49 20.24
N PHE A 5 15.39 -22.63 21.37
CA PHE A 5 15.04 -22.01 22.67
C PHE A 5 13.59 -22.31 23.15
N GLY A 6 13.10 -23.55 22.94
CA GLY A 6 11.75 -23.94 23.38
C GLY A 6 10.60 -23.43 22.50
N PHE A 7 10.91 -22.86 21.35
CA PHE A 7 9.94 -22.51 20.32
C PHE A 7 10.06 -23.50 19.17
N SER A 8 8.95 -24.17 18.83
CA SER A 8 8.87 -24.95 17.61
C SER A 8 8.81 -23.99 16.43
N ILE A 9 9.88 -23.90 15.66
CA ILE A 9 9.87 -23.20 14.38
C ILE A 9 9.11 -24.08 13.40
N GLN A 10 7.80 -23.88 13.32
CA GLN A 10 7.07 -24.33 12.17
C GLN A 10 7.44 -23.38 11.02
N LYS A 11 7.94 -23.94 9.90
CA LYS A 11 7.97 -23.21 8.65
C LYS A 11 6.62 -22.54 8.52
N ALA A 12 6.60 -21.19 8.42
CA ALA A 12 5.39 -20.49 8.05
C ALA A 12 4.79 -21.28 6.91
N LYS A 13 3.56 -21.75 7.07
CA LYS A 13 2.82 -22.30 5.94
C LYS A 13 2.92 -21.19 4.90
N LYS A 14 3.69 -21.46 3.84
CA LYS A 14 3.61 -20.67 2.63
C LYS A 14 2.13 -20.51 2.44
N ASP A 15 1.61 -19.28 2.54
CA ASP A 15 0.22 -19.03 2.20
C ASP A 15 0.01 -19.81 0.92
N GLN A 16 -0.78 -20.85 1.02
CA GLN A 16 -1.25 -21.57 -0.14
C GLN A 16 -2.26 -20.58 -0.74
N GLY A 17 -1.72 -19.56 -1.40
CA GLY A 17 -2.50 -18.76 -2.28
C GLY A 17 -3.26 -19.74 -3.14
N LEU A 18 -4.56 -19.75 -2.96
CA LEU A 18 -5.56 -20.52 -3.67
C LEU A 18 -4.95 -21.72 -4.41
N SER A 19 -4.87 -22.90 -3.74
CA SER A 19 -4.28 -24.11 -4.31
C SER A 19 -5.19 -24.75 -5.39
N GLY A 20 -6.21 -24.03 -5.84
CA GLY A 20 -7.05 -24.38 -6.96
C GLY A 20 -6.64 -23.57 -8.18
N LYS A 21 -6.34 -24.24 -9.30
CA LYS A 21 -6.25 -23.57 -10.58
C LYS A 21 -7.55 -22.82 -10.81
N THR A 22 -7.47 -21.51 -10.99
CA THR A 22 -8.63 -20.64 -11.28
C THR A 22 -8.44 -19.97 -12.63
N PHE A 23 -9.53 -19.77 -13.34
CA PHE A 23 -9.56 -18.98 -14.57
C PHE A 23 -9.91 -17.52 -14.31
N THR A 24 -10.37 -17.21 -13.10
CA THR A 24 -10.66 -15.84 -12.68
C THR A 24 -9.45 -15.23 -12.00
N ASP A 25 -9.10 -14.02 -12.41
CA ASP A 25 -8.06 -13.25 -11.75
C ASP A 25 -8.49 -12.92 -10.32
N PRO A 26 -7.58 -13.01 -9.33
CA PRO A 26 -7.89 -12.58 -7.98
C PRO A 26 -8.02 -11.06 -8.00
N THR A 27 -9.25 -10.57 -7.93
CA THR A 27 -9.57 -9.14 -7.91
C THR A 27 -10.06 -8.70 -6.53
N PRO A 28 -9.19 -8.44 -5.55
CA PRO A 28 -9.58 -7.53 -4.49
C PRO A 28 -9.66 -6.13 -5.12
N ASP A 29 -10.72 -5.40 -4.83
CA ASP A 29 -10.91 -4.00 -5.26
C ASP A 29 -9.98 -3.10 -4.42
N ASP A 30 -8.68 -3.23 -4.67
CA ASP A 30 -7.61 -2.54 -3.97
C ASP A 30 -6.92 -1.45 -4.82
N GLY A 31 -7.56 -1.10 -5.96
CA GLY A 31 -7.04 -0.10 -6.90
C GLY A 31 -5.77 -0.53 -7.64
N ALA A 32 -5.44 -1.83 -7.66
CA ALA A 32 -4.37 -2.34 -8.49
C ALA A 32 -4.77 -2.38 -9.96
N ILE A 33 -3.83 -2.02 -10.83
CA ILE A 33 -3.99 -2.15 -12.28
C ILE A 33 -3.66 -3.58 -12.67
N GLU A 34 -4.57 -4.25 -13.35
CA GLU A 34 -4.37 -5.61 -13.82
C GLU A 34 -3.74 -5.61 -15.22
N ILE A 35 -2.65 -6.36 -15.36
CA ILE A 35 -1.96 -6.55 -16.64
C ILE A 35 -1.89 -8.03 -16.95
N ALA A 36 -2.35 -8.41 -18.16
CA ALA A 36 -2.12 -9.76 -18.68
C ALA A 36 -0.64 -9.93 -18.99
N GLY A 37 -0.01 -10.93 -18.36
CA GLY A 37 1.43 -11.17 -18.49
C GLY A 37 1.85 -11.48 -19.92
N GLY A 38 2.98 -10.91 -20.32
CA GLY A 38 3.65 -11.16 -21.62
C GLY A 38 4.17 -9.91 -22.31
N GLY A 39 3.88 -8.72 -21.84
CA GLY A 39 4.36 -7.48 -22.44
C GLY A 39 4.94 -6.51 -21.43
N PHE A 40 6.23 -6.26 -21.57
CA PHE A 40 6.91 -5.22 -20.84
C PHE A 40 6.23 -3.86 -21.10
N PHE A 41 5.67 -3.22 -20.09
CA PHE A 41 5.13 -1.85 -20.06
C PHE A 41 4.25 -1.37 -21.25
N SER A 42 4.30 -2.04 -22.39
CA SER A 42 3.57 -1.60 -23.59
C SER A 42 2.08 -1.84 -23.54
N SER A 43 1.62 -2.70 -22.66
CA SER A 43 0.20 -2.95 -22.44
C SER A 43 -0.31 -2.42 -21.09
N VAL A 44 0.45 -1.58 -20.40
CA VAL A 44 -0.08 -0.68 -19.36
C VAL A 44 -0.90 0.43 -20.04
N LEU A 45 -1.50 0.12 -21.14
CA LEU A 45 -2.51 0.97 -21.72
C LEU A 45 -3.79 0.66 -20.97
N ASP A 46 -4.26 1.67 -20.30
CA ASP A 46 -5.58 1.81 -19.75
C ASP A 46 -6.65 1.29 -20.74
N THR A 47 -6.82 -0.02 -20.79
CA THR A 47 -7.85 -0.64 -21.63
C THR A 47 -9.26 -0.33 -21.13
N ASP A 48 -9.39 0.07 -19.84
CA ASP A 48 -10.71 0.27 -19.22
C ASP A 48 -10.98 1.70 -18.72
N GLY A 49 -10.05 2.66 -18.89
CA GLY A 49 -10.23 4.03 -18.39
C GLY A 49 -10.19 4.18 -16.85
N ARG A 50 -9.99 3.08 -16.11
CA ARG A 50 -9.98 3.10 -14.63
C ARG A 50 -8.85 3.92 -14.06
N GLU A 51 -7.66 3.84 -14.65
CA GLU A 51 -6.50 4.61 -14.22
C GLU A 51 -6.69 6.12 -14.34
N ARG A 52 -7.26 6.55 -15.46
CA ARG A 52 -7.62 7.95 -15.67
C ARG A 52 -8.63 8.39 -14.64
N ASN A 53 -9.62 7.54 -14.36
CA ASN A 53 -10.64 7.84 -13.36
C ASN A 53 -10.02 8.04 -11.97
N ASP A 54 -9.13 7.20 -11.54
CA ASP A 54 -8.54 7.27 -10.19
C ASP A 54 -7.71 8.53 -9.98
N LEU A 55 -6.84 8.87 -10.93
CA LEU A 55 -6.04 10.10 -10.85
C LEU A 55 -6.91 11.36 -10.95
N ASP A 56 -7.89 11.33 -11.84
CA ASP A 56 -8.82 12.45 -12.00
C ASP A 56 -9.74 12.59 -10.79
N LEU A 57 -10.12 11.49 -10.14
CA LEU A 57 -10.86 11.49 -8.88
C LEU A 57 -10.04 12.12 -7.74
N ILE A 58 -8.78 11.72 -7.57
CA ILE A 58 -7.90 12.31 -6.56
C ILE A 58 -7.78 13.82 -6.78
N ARG A 59 -7.57 14.28 -8.02
CA ARG A 59 -7.51 15.71 -8.35
C ARG A 59 -8.80 16.43 -8.01
N ARG A 60 -9.95 15.86 -8.41
CA ARG A 60 -11.27 16.43 -8.13
C ARG A 60 -11.55 16.49 -6.62
N TYR A 61 -11.18 15.46 -5.86
CA TYR A 61 -11.36 15.48 -4.41
C TYR A 61 -10.49 16.53 -3.75
N ARG A 62 -9.23 16.71 -4.21
CA ARG A 62 -8.36 17.79 -3.74
C ARG A 62 -8.96 19.17 -4.08
N ASP A 63 -9.46 19.36 -5.30
CA ASP A 63 -10.08 20.61 -5.73
C ASP A 63 -11.36 20.93 -4.92
N ILE A 64 -12.20 19.92 -4.68
CA ILE A 64 -13.41 20.07 -3.85
C ILE A 64 -13.05 20.36 -2.40
N SER A 65 -12.04 19.67 -1.86
CA SER A 65 -11.60 19.89 -0.47
C SER A 65 -11.03 21.27 -0.19
N MET A 66 -10.73 22.06 -1.23
CA MET A 66 -10.31 23.46 -1.10
C MET A 66 -11.49 24.46 -1.03
N GLN A 67 -12.73 24.01 -1.26
CA GLN A 67 -13.91 24.85 -1.11
C GLN A 67 -14.27 25.02 0.37
N SER A 68 -14.63 26.21 0.77
CA SER A 68 -14.78 26.58 2.19
C SER A 68 -15.68 25.66 3.01
N GLU A 69 -16.83 25.25 2.45
CA GLU A 69 -17.75 24.36 3.16
C GLU A 69 -17.23 22.94 3.27
N CYS A 70 -16.58 22.45 2.20
CA CYS A 70 -15.98 21.10 2.20
C CYS A 70 -14.73 21.06 3.08
N ASP A 71 -13.90 22.12 3.05
CA ASP A 71 -12.73 22.25 3.87
C ASP A 71 -13.10 22.24 5.36
N ALA A 72 -14.10 23.02 5.77
CA ALA A 72 -14.60 23.02 7.15
C ALA A 72 -15.09 21.63 7.58
N ALA A 73 -15.85 20.94 6.74
CA ALA A 73 -16.34 19.60 7.05
C ALA A 73 -15.21 18.57 7.17
N VAL A 74 -14.20 18.65 6.30
CA VAL A 74 -13.02 17.79 6.37
C VAL A 74 -12.21 18.08 7.65
N GLU A 75 -12.02 19.35 7.99
CA GLU A 75 -11.33 19.74 9.23
C GLU A 75 -12.07 19.23 10.47
N ASP A 76 -13.38 19.30 10.52
CA ASP A 76 -14.17 18.78 11.63
C ASP A 76 -13.96 17.26 11.78
N ILE A 77 -13.99 16.50 10.67
CA ILE A 77 -13.76 15.05 10.69
C ILE A 77 -12.32 14.73 11.14
N VAL A 78 -11.34 15.47 10.65
CA VAL A 78 -9.93 15.25 11.01
C VAL A 78 -9.70 15.57 12.49
N ASN A 79 -10.27 16.67 12.98
CA ASN A 79 -10.18 17.07 14.39
C ASN A 79 -10.84 16.05 15.33
N GLU A 80 -11.96 15.45 14.92
CA GLU A 80 -12.59 14.37 15.69
C GLU A 80 -11.78 13.08 15.65
N GLY A 81 -11.15 12.78 14.49
CA GLY A 81 -10.35 11.55 14.31
C GLY A 81 -8.99 11.60 14.98
N ILE A 82 -8.35 12.75 14.99
CA ILE A 82 -7.01 12.98 15.56
C ILE A 82 -7.11 14.01 16.69
N ILE A 83 -7.51 13.54 17.83
CA ILE A 83 -7.55 14.39 19.04
C ILE A 83 -6.11 14.56 19.56
N SER A 84 -5.58 15.75 19.40
CA SER A 84 -4.26 16.09 19.94
C SER A 84 -4.41 16.88 21.24
N ASN A 85 -4.32 16.18 22.36
CA ASN A 85 -4.10 16.83 23.66
C ASN A 85 -2.60 16.96 23.91
N LEU A 86 -2.18 18.06 24.53
CA LEU A 86 -0.76 18.33 24.84
C LEU A 86 -0.06 17.22 25.65
N ASN A 87 -0.82 16.37 26.32
CA ASN A 87 -0.32 15.33 27.21
C ASN A 87 -0.63 13.90 26.72
N ASP A 88 -1.44 13.71 25.69
CA ASP A 88 -1.86 12.39 25.22
C ASP A 88 -1.32 12.11 23.81
N ILE A 89 -0.88 10.88 23.62
CA ILE A 89 -0.51 10.38 22.29
C ILE A 89 -1.81 10.19 21.51
N PRO A 90 -1.96 10.78 20.31
CA PRO A 90 -3.21 10.75 19.55
C PRO A 90 -3.63 9.34 19.13
N VAL A 91 -2.71 8.39 19.13
CA VAL A 91 -2.97 6.98 18.76
C VAL A 91 -2.30 6.05 19.77
N ASN A 92 -3.05 5.09 20.27
CA ASN A 92 -2.56 4.08 21.19
C ASN A 92 -2.88 2.67 20.69
N ILE A 93 -2.05 1.68 21.09
CA ILE A 93 -2.26 0.28 20.76
C ILE A 93 -2.86 -0.47 21.94
N ASP A 94 -4.04 -1.08 21.74
CA ASP A 94 -4.65 -1.96 22.73
C ASP A 94 -4.20 -3.42 22.51
N LEU A 95 -3.49 -3.95 23.50
CA LEU A 95 -2.97 -5.33 23.51
C LEU A 95 -3.67 -6.21 24.56
N THR A 96 -4.79 -5.77 25.13
CA THR A 96 -5.48 -6.50 26.20
C THR A 96 -5.95 -7.88 25.76
N ASN A 97 -6.49 -7.98 24.55
CA ASN A 97 -7.01 -9.23 23.99
C ASN A 97 -5.95 -10.16 23.41
N LEU A 98 -4.68 -9.71 23.37
CA LEU A 98 -3.59 -10.49 22.80
C LEU A 98 -3.08 -11.54 23.81
N LYS A 99 -3.14 -12.83 23.46
CA LYS A 99 -2.75 -13.96 24.32
C LYS A 99 -1.24 -14.22 24.29
N TYR A 100 -0.40 -13.19 24.49
CA TYR A 100 1.05 -13.30 24.58
C TYR A 100 1.54 -12.82 25.94
N SER A 101 2.80 -13.18 26.25
CA SER A 101 3.46 -12.73 27.48
C SER A 101 3.64 -11.20 27.49
N ASP A 102 3.72 -10.61 28.69
CA ASP A 102 3.92 -9.16 28.84
C ASP A 102 5.22 -8.67 28.21
N LYS A 103 6.24 -9.53 28.18
CA LYS A 103 7.51 -9.24 27.48
C LYS A 103 7.29 -9.01 25.99
N ILE A 104 6.46 -9.83 25.33
CA ILE A 104 6.13 -9.67 23.91
C ILE A 104 5.26 -8.43 23.70
N LYS A 105 4.25 -8.22 24.56
CA LYS A 105 3.38 -7.04 24.50
C LYS A 105 4.19 -5.75 24.63
N ASN A 106 5.14 -5.71 25.55
CA ASN A 106 5.99 -4.53 25.71
C ASN A 106 6.89 -4.29 24.49
N ARG A 107 7.42 -5.33 23.88
CA ARG A 107 8.18 -5.18 22.64
C ARG A 107 7.32 -4.63 21.50
N ILE A 108 6.09 -5.11 21.34
CA ILE A 108 5.14 -4.58 20.34
C ILE A 108 4.88 -3.10 20.59
N ARG A 109 4.70 -2.68 21.85
CA ARG A 109 4.52 -1.24 22.17
C ARG A 109 5.74 -0.41 21.78
N VAL A 110 6.94 -0.88 22.06
CA VAL A 110 8.19 -0.18 21.71
C VAL A 110 8.31 -0.02 20.19
N GLU A 111 8.09 -1.09 19.44
CA GLU A 111 8.13 -1.04 17.96
C GLU A 111 7.03 -0.12 17.39
N PHE A 112 5.84 -0.13 17.99
CA PHE A 112 4.76 0.77 17.58
C PHE A 112 5.11 2.25 17.83
N MET A 113 5.70 2.56 18.98
CA MET A 113 6.17 3.92 19.28
C MET A 113 7.26 4.37 18.31
N GLU A 114 8.14 3.44 17.87
CA GLU A 114 9.16 3.76 16.87
C GLU A 114 8.54 4.09 15.51
N VAL A 115 7.48 3.37 15.09
CA VAL A 115 6.74 3.72 13.86
C VAL A 115 6.10 5.10 13.97
N LEU A 116 5.48 5.42 15.11
CA LEU A 116 4.90 6.76 15.31
C LEU A 116 5.97 7.86 15.28
N ARG A 117 7.16 7.57 15.84
CA ARG A 117 8.31 8.49 15.79
C ARG A 117 8.81 8.70 14.35
N LEU A 118 8.91 7.63 13.55
CA LEU A 118 9.33 7.71 12.14
C LEU A 118 8.34 8.50 11.27
N LEU A 119 7.06 8.43 11.59
CA LEU A 119 6.01 9.23 10.96
C LEU A 119 5.98 10.67 11.47
N ASN A 120 6.64 10.95 12.60
CA ASN A 120 6.45 12.18 13.38
C ASN A 120 4.96 12.45 13.65
N PHE A 121 4.25 11.39 14.08
CA PHE A 121 2.79 11.36 14.09
C PHE A 121 2.19 12.41 15.05
N ASN A 122 2.88 12.74 16.13
CA ASN A 122 2.42 13.75 17.09
C ASN A 122 2.26 15.14 16.45
N GLU A 123 3.13 15.49 15.50
CA GLU A 123 3.08 16.77 14.81
C GLU A 123 2.32 16.70 13.48
N LYS A 124 2.42 15.57 12.79
CA LYS A 124 1.92 15.41 11.42
C LYS A 124 0.67 14.52 11.31
N GLY A 125 0.18 13.99 12.44
CA GLY A 125 -0.94 13.05 12.43
C GLY A 125 -2.18 13.63 11.75
N HIS A 126 -2.47 14.89 12.03
CA HIS A 126 -3.57 15.63 11.41
C HIS A 126 -3.41 15.72 9.89
N ASP A 127 -2.24 16.13 9.40
CA ASP A 127 -1.96 16.20 7.96
C ASP A 127 -1.99 14.82 7.28
N ILE A 128 -1.47 13.80 7.96
CA ILE A 128 -1.46 12.41 7.46
C ILE A 128 -2.89 11.90 7.29
N PHE A 129 -3.72 12.09 8.31
CA PHE A 129 -5.11 11.65 8.28
C PHE A 129 -5.93 12.44 7.24
N ARG A 130 -5.75 13.78 7.16
CA ARG A 130 -6.40 14.60 6.14
C ARG A 130 -6.05 14.14 4.73
N ARG A 131 -4.78 13.89 4.44
CA ARG A 131 -4.35 13.39 3.12
C ARG A 131 -4.96 12.04 2.80
N TRP A 132 -4.94 11.12 3.75
CA TRP A 132 -5.56 9.82 3.57
C TRP A 132 -7.05 9.93 3.31
N TYR A 133 -7.75 10.79 4.03
CA TYR A 133 -9.18 11.01 3.89
C TYR A 133 -9.56 11.63 2.54
N VAL A 134 -8.84 12.65 2.11
CA VAL A 134 -9.11 13.37 0.85
C VAL A 134 -8.71 12.53 -0.36
N ASP A 135 -7.52 11.92 -0.35
CA ASP A 135 -6.99 11.17 -1.49
C ASP A 135 -7.55 9.74 -1.56
N GLY A 136 -8.21 9.25 -0.49
CA GLY A 136 -8.72 7.89 -0.39
C GLY A 136 -7.63 6.82 -0.29
N ARG A 137 -6.37 7.21 -0.21
CA ARG A 137 -5.21 6.31 -0.10
C ARG A 137 -3.96 7.05 0.31
N ILE A 138 -3.03 6.34 0.94
CA ILE A 138 -1.72 6.90 1.31
C ILE A 138 -0.61 5.89 1.04
N TYR A 139 0.53 6.39 0.58
CA TYR A 139 1.71 5.57 0.28
C TYR A 139 2.94 6.07 1.03
N TYR A 140 3.69 5.12 1.58
CA TYR A 140 5.00 5.40 2.16
C TYR A 140 6.06 4.44 1.62
N HIS A 141 7.20 4.98 1.24
CA HIS A 141 8.39 4.19 0.93
C HIS A 141 9.15 3.87 2.23
N LYS A 142 9.37 2.58 2.46
CA LYS A 142 10.19 2.07 3.56
C LYS A 142 11.65 2.21 3.20
N VAL A 143 12.39 3.04 3.91
CA VAL A 143 13.82 3.22 3.69
C VAL A 143 14.59 2.43 4.75
N ILE A 144 15.44 1.51 4.28
CA ILE A 144 16.30 0.67 5.10
C ILE A 144 17.76 1.02 4.76
N ASP A 145 18.64 1.03 5.77
CA ASP A 145 20.07 1.24 5.53
C ASP A 145 20.67 -0.02 4.91
N ASN A 146 21.15 0.08 3.67
CA ASN A 146 21.77 -1.04 2.97
C ASN A 146 23.10 -1.51 3.63
N LYS A 147 23.75 -0.64 4.43
CA LYS A 147 24.99 -0.99 5.13
C LYS A 147 24.72 -1.77 6.40
N ASP A 148 23.59 -1.51 7.05
CA ASP A 148 23.18 -2.18 8.28
C ASP A 148 21.68 -2.47 8.29
N PRO A 149 21.23 -3.49 7.52
CA PRO A 149 19.81 -3.83 7.44
C PRO A 149 19.19 -4.26 8.77
N GLN A 150 20.02 -4.67 9.75
CA GLN A 150 19.55 -5.10 11.07
C GLN A 150 18.99 -3.97 11.92
N LYS A 151 19.30 -2.71 11.57
CA LYS A 151 18.69 -1.54 12.21
C LYS A 151 17.21 -1.38 11.91
N GLY A 152 16.70 -2.10 10.90
CA GLY A 152 15.31 -2.00 10.50
C GLY A 152 14.99 -0.74 9.67
N LEU A 153 13.79 -0.21 9.85
CA LEU A 153 13.34 0.99 9.13
C LEU A 153 14.04 2.24 9.66
N THR A 154 14.67 2.99 8.77
CA THR A 154 15.31 4.27 9.13
C THR A 154 14.37 5.47 8.88
N HIS A 155 13.60 5.42 7.80
CA HIS A 155 12.67 6.48 7.43
C HIS A 155 11.44 5.93 6.73
N LEU A 156 10.32 6.65 6.87
CA LEU A 156 9.11 6.48 6.09
C LEU A 156 8.92 7.74 5.25
N ARG A 157 9.04 7.61 3.93
CA ARG A 157 8.91 8.73 2.99
C ARG A 157 7.54 8.69 2.34
N PHE A 158 6.78 9.74 2.52
CA PHE A 158 5.50 9.92 1.85
C PHE A 158 5.70 9.99 0.32
N ILE A 159 4.82 9.30 -0.40
CA ILE A 159 4.74 9.36 -1.87
C ILE A 159 3.36 9.89 -2.25
N ASP A 160 3.33 10.89 -3.13
CA ASP A 160 2.07 11.41 -3.65
C ASP A 160 1.34 10.31 -4.44
N PRO A 161 0.06 10.02 -4.13
CA PRO A 161 -0.74 9.02 -4.83
C PRO A 161 -0.84 9.24 -6.35
N THR A 162 -0.63 10.46 -6.83
CA THR A 162 -0.62 10.76 -8.27
C THR A 162 0.67 10.32 -8.98
N LYS A 163 1.72 9.98 -8.22
CA LYS A 163 3.03 9.60 -8.73
C LYS A 163 3.34 8.11 -8.62
N ILE A 164 2.46 7.34 -8.00
CA ILE A 164 2.66 5.91 -7.77
C ILE A 164 1.41 5.12 -8.16
N ARG A 165 1.61 3.93 -8.70
CA ARG A 165 0.55 3.00 -9.08
C ARG A 165 0.88 1.61 -8.61
N LYS A 166 -0.13 0.89 -8.11
CA LYS A 166 -0.04 -0.53 -7.81
C LYS A 166 -0.38 -1.32 -9.07
N VAL A 167 0.47 -2.26 -9.43
CA VAL A 167 0.31 -3.09 -10.64
C VAL A 167 0.27 -4.55 -10.20
N ARG A 168 -0.71 -5.28 -10.73
CA ARG A 168 -0.85 -6.72 -10.58
C ARG A 168 -0.70 -7.35 -11.96
N GLU A 169 0.39 -8.09 -12.14
CA GLU A 169 0.68 -8.81 -13.39
C GLU A 169 0.26 -10.27 -13.24
N THR A 170 -0.73 -10.67 -14.01
CA THR A 170 -1.24 -12.03 -14.01
C THR A 170 -0.67 -12.80 -15.19
N THR A 171 0.08 -13.86 -14.92
CA THR A 171 0.60 -14.76 -15.95
C THR A 171 -0.32 -15.97 -16.04
N LYS A 172 -0.83 -16.24 -17.24
CA LYS A 172 -1.63 -17.42 -17.55
C LYS A 172 -0.75 -18.56 -18.03
N ASP A 173 -1.08 -19.78 -17.67
CA ASP A 173 -0.42 -20.97 -18.18
C ASP A 173 -0.88 -21.21 -19.62
N PRO A 174 0.04 -21.33 -20.61
CA PRO A 174 -0.33 -21.65 -21.98
C PRO A 174 -0.87 -23.08 -22.13
N SER A 175 -0.72 -23.93 -21.12
CA SER A 175 -1.36 -25.25 -21.11
C SER A 175 -2.86 -25.07 -20.91
N VAL A 176 -3.56 -25.14 -22.01
CA VAL A 176 -5.02 -25.09 -22.09
C VAL A 176 -5.58 -26.33 -21.42
N ASP A 177 -6.49 -26.17 -20.47
CA ASP A 177 -7.24 -27.30 -19.92
C ASP A 177 -8.06 -27.98 -21.05
N GLN A 178 -8.50 -29.23 -20.84
CA GLN A 178 -9.26 -30.00 -21.85
C GLN A 178 -10.48 -29.27 -22.43
N ASN A 179 -10.91 -28.17 -21.73
CA ASN A 179 -12.04 -27.33 -22.13
C ASN A 179 -11.65 -26.01 -22.81
N GLY A 180 -10.37 -25.77 -23.09
CA GLY A 180 -9.93 -24.55 -23.78
C GLY A 180 -9.81 -23.30 -22.86
N VAL A 181 -9.84 -23.49 -21.56
CA VAL A 181 -9.76 -22.36 -20.59
C VAL A 181 -8.32 -22.19 -20.09
N GLU A 182 -7.77 -21.00 -20.26
CA GLU A 182 -6.46 -20.62 -19.71
C GLU A 182 -6.54 -20.44 -18.20
N MET A 183 -5.62 -21.06 -17.47
CA MET A 183 -5.56 -20.97 -16.02
C MET A 183 -4.50 -19.97 -15.55
N VAL A 184 -4.80 -19.22 -14.50
CA VAL A 184 -3.85 -18.30 -13.85
C VAL A 184 -2.76 -19.13 -13.18
N SER A 185 -1.50 -18.91 -13.59
CA SER A 185 -0.33 -19.63 -13.05
C SER A 185 0.42 -18.82 -12.01
N LYS A 186 0.52 -17.50 -12.19
CA LYS A 186 1.29 -16.61 -11.33
C LYS A 186 0.67 -15.22 -11.29
N VAL A 187 0.70 -14.63 -10.11
CA VAL A 187 0.32 -13.23 -9.87
C VAL A 187 1.50 -12.52 -9.23
N ASP A 188 2.04 -11.53 -9.89
CA ASP A 188 3.12 -10.68 -9.39
C ASP A 188 2.59 -9.28 -9.09
N GLU A 189 2.77 -8.81 -7.86
CA GLU A 189 2.41 -7.45 -7.47
C GLU A 189 3.66 -6.58 -7.32
N TYR A 190 3.59 -5.37 -7.85
CA TYR A 190 4.64 -4.37 -7.74
C TYR A 190 4.08 -2.96 -7.87
N PHE A 191 4.91 -1.97 -7.58
CA PHE A 191 4.56 -0.56 -7.78
C PHE A 191 5.38 0.04 -8.91
N ILE A 192 4.79 1.02 -9.60
CA ILE A 192 5.47 1.86 -10.58
C ILE A 192 5.44 3.29 -10.05
N TYR A 193 6.61 3.92 -9.99
CA TYR A 193 6.76 5.32 -9.59
C TYR A 193 7.23 6.16 -10.76
N SER A 194 6.57 7.30 -10.99
CA SER A 194 6.99 8.32 -11.96
C SER A 194 7.11 9.67 -11.27
N ASP A 195 8.27 10.30 -11.34
CA ASP A 195 8.50 11.59 -10.68
C ASP A 195 7.64 12.72 -11.28
N LYS A 196 7.38 12.66 -12.58
CA LYS A 196 6.50 13.61 -13.28
C LYS A 196 5.01 13.35 -13.09
N GLY A 197 4.67 12.24 -12.42
CA GLY A 197 3.32 11.73 -12.34
C GLY A 197 2.90 11.02 -13.62
N PHE A 198 1.72 10.43 -13.60
CA PHE A 198 1.12 9.79 -14.76
C PHE A 198 0.20 10.80 -15.44
N ALA A 199 0.61 11.36 -16.58
CA ALA A 199 -0.18 12.33 -17.28
C ALA A 199 -1.40 11.67 -17.94
N SER A 200 -2.56 12.30 -17.78
CA SER A 200 -3.75 11.99 -18.56
C SER A 200 -3.56 12.57 -19.96
N SER A 201 -3.31 11.72 -20.93
CA SER A 201 -3.34 11.93 -22.37
C SER A 201 -2.07 12.36 -23.11
N GLY A 202 -1.69 11.53 -24.04
CA GLY A 202 -1.16 11.91 -25.34
C GLY A 202 0.32 12.22 -25.44
N SER A 203 1.06 12.23 -24.36
CA SER A 203 2.52 12.29 -24.47
C SER A 203 3.06 10.88 -24.72
N GLN A 204 3.36 10.58 -25.97
CA GLN A 204 4.20 9.45 -26.39
C GLN A 204 5.66 9.66 -25.91
N GLY A 205 5.82 10.08 -24.67
CA GLY A 205 7.09 10.14 -23.98
C GLY A 205 7.30 8.83 -23.26
N ASN A 206 8.45 8.25 -23.48
CA ASN A 206 9.01 7.04 -22.88
C ASN A 206 9.22 7.23 -21.34
N ASP A 207 8.25 7.76 -20.61
CA ASP A 207 8.26 7.93 -19.16
C ASP A 207 7.98 6.56 -18.50
N GLN A 208 8.97 5.67 -18.71
CA GLN A 208 9.04 4.40 -17.99
C GLN A 208 9.29 4.74 -16.53
N GLY A 209 8.26 4.63 -15.70
CA GLY A 209 8.38 4.76 -14.26
C GLY A 209 9.36 3.73 -13.69
N ILE A 210 9.80 3.95 -12.47
CA ILE A 210 10.67 3.02 -11.74
C ILE A 210 9.81 1.90 -11.17
N LYS A 211 10.13 0.65 -11.49
CA LYS A 211 9.50 -0.52 -10.88
C LYS A 211 10.03 -0.71 -9.46
N ILE A 212 9.13 -0.77 -8.48
CA ILE A 212 9.45 -0.90 -7.06
C ILE A 212 8.79 -2.17 -6.54
N ALA A 213 9.53 -2.95 -5.76
CA ALA A 213 9.01 -4.17 -5.14
C ALA A 213 7.87 -3.84 -4.15
N ALA A 214 6.86 -4.70 -4.10
CA ALA A 214 5.69 -4.50 -3.25
C ALA A 214 6.03 -4.39 -1.76
N ASP A 215 7.05 -5.11 -1.31
CA ASP A 215 7.52 -5.10 0.08
C ASP A 215 8.21 -3.79 0.50
N SER A 216 8.65 -2.96 -0.46
CA SER A 216 9.29 -1.66 -0.20
C SER A 216 8.29 -0.52 0.04
N ILE A 217 7.02 -0.74 -0.24
CA ILE A 217 5.97 0.27 -0.12
C ILE A 217 4.97 -0.16 0.97
N VAL A 218 4.53 0.81 1.76
CA VAL A 218 3.32 0.70 2.59
C VAL A 218 2.19 1.37 1.83
N TYR A 219 1.12 0.66 1.63
CA TYR A 219 -0.11 1.15 1.01
C TYR A 219 -1.28 0.97 1.97
N VAL A 220 -2.02 2.05 2.22
CA VAL A 220 -3.21 2.05 3.06
C VAL A 220 -4.37 2.65 2.25
N PRO A 221 -5.33 1.85 1.79
CA PRO A 221 -6.56 2.32 1.15
C PRO A 221 -7.52 2.91 2.20
N SER A 222 -8.51 3.66 1.73
CA SER A 222 -9.63 4.15 2.56
C SER A 222 -10.70 3.09 2.73
#